data_b7ceecb5295922b3855bd93eaac38fda
#
_entry.id   b7ceecb5295922b3855bd93eaac38fda
#
_cell.length_a   1.000
_cell.length_b   1.000
_cell.length_c   1.000
_cell.angle_alpha   90.00
_cell.angle_beta   90.00
_cell.angle_gamma   90.00
#
_symmetry.space_group_name_H-M   'P 1'
#
loop_
_entity.id
_entity.type
_entity.pdbx_description
1 polymer ?
#
loop_
_entity_poly.entity_id
_entity_poly.type
_entity_poly.pdbx_seq_one_letter_code
_entity_poly.pdbx_strand_id
1 'polypeptide(L)'
;MNRQTHYLVLVLLLLLPSCGILAQETPQDGEMKNIGLFHLDTQFNTFQKNLKIGNYGAGLDVFFAKRFYGGVNLRNELDILKQDNIKHSFRNTLIGVELGSYLCQDKEDALDLRLSVSVPIGSRSWKYFCYEAGIYKHCELKFIELILGAGCRYYDSYKANFKNQFAVFGSFGVGFTIKDPKTKR
;
A
#
# COMPACT_ATOMS: atom_id res chain seq x y z
N MET A 1 5.02 20.54 -18.15
CA MET A 1 4.78 19.31 -17.39
C MET A 1 5.67 19.34 -16.16
N ASN A 2 5.12 19.20 -14.96
CA ASN A 2 5.84 19.45 -13.70
C ASN A 2 6.79 18.27 -13.43
N ARG A 3 7.99 18.49 -12.88
CA ARG A 3 8.98 17.43 -12.54
C ARG A 3 8.36 16.26 -11.76
N GLN A 4 7.34 16.54 -10.97
CA GLN A 4 6.59 15.55 -10.17
C GLN A 4 5.80 14.56 -11.05
N THR A 5 5.24 15.01 -12.17
CA THR A 5 4.52 14.16 -13.11
C THR A 5 5.48 13.18 -13.81
N HIS A 6 6.73 13.59 -14.07
CA HIS A 6 7.73 12.70 -14.68
C HIS A 6 8.13 11.55 -13.75
N TYR A 7 8.32 11.80 -12.44
CA TYR A 7 8.64 10.74 -11.48
C TYR A 7 7.49 9.76 -11.28
N LEU A 8 6.24 10.25 -11.23
CA LEU A 8 5.06 9.39 -11.13
C LEU A 8 4.92 8.49 -12.36
N VAL A 9 5.10 9.06 -13.56
CA VAL A 9 5.07 8.32 -14.83
C VAL A 9 6.23 7.32 -14.90
N LEU A 10 7.42 7.68 -14.44
CA LEU A 10 8.58 6.78 -14.41
C LEU A 10 8.36 5.59 -13.46
N VAL A 11 7.81 5.83 -12.27
CA VAL A 11 7.47 4.78 -11.31
C VAL A 11 6.35 3.90 -11.84
N LEU A 12 5.30 4.47 -12.45
CA LEU A 12 4.25 3.72 -13.13
C LEU A 12 4.81 2.89 -14.29
N LEU A 13 5.71 3.44 -15.10
CA LEU A 13 6.37 2.72 -16.20
C LEU A 13 7.30 1.60 -15.71
N LEU A 14 7.95 1.75 -14.57
CA LEU A 14 8.75 0.69 -13.95
C LEU A 14 7.88 -0.45 -13.37
N LEU A 15 6.63 -0.15 -13.02
CA LEU A 15 5.66 -1.15 -12.53
C LEU A 15 4.97 -1.92 -13.67
N LEU A 16 4.85 -1.32 -14.86
CA LEU A 16 4.12 -1.90 -16.00
C LEU A 16 4.80 -3.04 -16.79
N PRO A 17 6.15 -3.19 -16.89
CA PRO A 17 6.74 -4.13 -17.86
C PRO A 17 6.64 -5.61 -17.52
N SER A 18 6.10 -6.00 -16.38
CA SER A 18 6.15 -7.41 -15.94
C SER A 18 4.85 -8.18 -16.18
N CYS A 19 3.77 -7.50 -16.51
CA CYS A 19 2.56 -8.18 -16.93
C CYS A 19 2.61 -8.36 -18.45
N GLY A 20 3.26 -9.42 -18.90
CA GLY A 20 3.03 -9.94 -20.25
C GLY A 20 1.53 -10.07 -20.42
N ILE A 21 1.03 -9.38 -21.45
CA ILE A 21 -0.34 -9.30 -21.92
C ILE A 21 -1.21 -10.44 -21.40
N LEU A 22 -2.13 -10.11 -20.47
CA LEU A 22 -3.37 -10.82 -20.12
C LEU A 22 -3.47 -12.26 -20.68
N ALA A 23 -2.53 -13.12 -20.35
CA ALA A 23 -2.65 -14.53 -20.59
C ALA A 23 -3.52 -15.08 -19.45
N GLN A 24 -4.72 -15.40 -19.80
CA GLN A 24 -5.71 -16.09 -19.01
C GLN A 24 -5.25 -17.55 -18.88
N GLU A 25 -4.18 -17.81 -18.11
CA GLU A 25 -3.81 -19.18 -17.80
C GLU A 25 -4.73 -19.71 -16.72
N THR A 26 -5.46 -20.77 -17.10
CA THR A 26 -6.18 -21.63 -16.17
C THR A 26 -5.19 -22.19 -15.15
N PRO A 27 -5.48 -22.12 -13.85
CA PRO A 27 -4.60 -22.66 -12.82
C PRO A 27 -4.40 -24.16 -13.04
N GLN A 28 -3.16 -24.60 -13.11
CA GLN A 28 -2.83 -26.01 -13.02
C GLN A 28 -3.26 -26.54 -11.66
N ASP A 29 -4.07 -27.61 -11.66
CA ASP A 29 -4.45 -28.36 -10.46
C ASP A 29 -3.20 -28.83 -9.73
N GLY A 30 -2.98 -28.34 -8.51
CA GLY A 30 -1.88 -28.75 -7.65
C GLY A 30 -1.10 -27.63 -6.94
N GLU A 31 -1.34 -26.36 -7.23
CA GLU A 31 -0.69 -25.25 -6.54
C GLU A 31 -1.22 -25.05 -5.11
N MET A 32 -0.30 -24.89 -4.17
CA MET A 32 -0.64 -24.57 -2.77
C MET A 32 -1.44 -23.27 -2.72
N LYS A 33 -2.64 -23.34 -2.18
CA LYS A 33 -3.53 -22.16 -2.06
C LYS A 33 -2.96 -21.20 -1.02
N ASN A 34 -2.70 -19.98 -1.42
CA ASN A 34 -2.37 -18.91 -0.47
C ASN A 34 -3.63 -18.58 0.35
N ILE A 35 -3.51 -18.59 1.67
CA ILE A 35 -4.60 -18.26 2.60
C ILE A 35 -4.43 -16.88 3.21
N GLY A 36 -3.22 -16.35 3.24
CA GLY A 36 -2.93 -15.03 3.78
C GLY A 36 -1.57 -14.50 3.40
N LEU A 37 -1.38 -13.22 3.66
CA LEU A 37 -0.13 -12.49 3.49
C LEU A 37 0.11 -11.64 4.73
N PHE A 38 1.23 -11.85 5.41
CA PHE A 38 1.73 -10.91 6.40
C PHE A 38 2.76 -10.02 5.72
N HIS A 39 2.63 -8.71 5.84
CA HIS A 39 3.57 -7.78 5.22
C HIS A 39 4.04 -6.69 6.19
N LEU A 40 5.28 -6.25 5.97
CA LEU A 40 5.88 -5.08 6.58
C LEU A 40 6.17 -4.10 5.48
N ASP A 41 5.72 -2.87 5.61
CA ASP A 41 5.92 -1.85 4.60
C ASP A 41 6.42 -0.52 5.19
N THR A 42 7.08 0.24 4.35
CA THR A 42 7.39 1.65 4.58
C THR A 42 6.90 2.46 3.41
N GLN A 43 6.34 3.61 3.68
CA GLN A 43 5.84 4.51 2.65
C GLN A 43 6.38 5.90 2.90
N PHE A 44 6.68 6.61 1.84
CA PHE A 44 7.26 7.95 1.92
C PHE A 44 6.73 8.86 0.83
N ASN A 45 6.58 10.13 1.20
CA ASN A 45 6.34 11.22 0.28
C ASN A 45 7.24 12.40 0.67
N THR A 46 8.23 12.66 -0.15
CA THR A 46 9.14 13.79 0.02
C THR A 46 8.95 14.87 -1.03
N PHE A 47 8.08 14.62 -2.02
CA PHE A 47 7.97 15.43 -3.23
C PHE A 47 7.04 16.63 -3.10
N GLN A 48 6.14 16.62 -2.13
CA GLN A 48 5.19 17.71 -1.92
C GLN A 48 5.75 18.78 -0.98
N LYS A 49 5.54 20.06 -1.35
CA LYS A 49 6.02 21.19 -0.54
C LYS A 49 5.31 21.31 0.80
N ASN A 50 4.01 20.99 0.83
CA ASN A 50 3.13 21.30 1.96
C ASN A 50 2.92 20.09 2.88
N LEU A 51 3.12 18.87 2.41
CA LEU A 51 2.97 17.67 3.21
C LEU A 51 4.08 16.68 2.90
N LYS A 52 4.82 16.30 3.93
CA LYS A 52 5.81 15.22 3.86
C LYS A 52 5.36 14.11 4.77
N ILE A 53 5.40 12.90 4.27
CA ILE A 53 4.95 11.71 4.97
C ILE A 53 6.09 10.71 5.01
N GLY A 54 6.29 10.12 6.17
CA GLY A 54 7.08 8.92 6.33
C GLY A 54 6.35 7.98 7.26
N ASN A 55 6.08 6.77 6.84
CA ASN A 55 5.49 5.79 7.72
C ASN A 55 6.15 4.41 7.58
N TYR A 56 5.93 3.59 8.58
CA TYR A 56 6.26 2.18 8.57
C TYR A 56 5.16 1.41 9.30
N GLY A 57 4.88 0.21 8.86
CA GLY A 57 3.79 -0.56 9.41
C GLY A 57 3.85 -2.03 9.11
N ALA A 58 2.82 -2.70 9.57
CA ALA A 58 2.56 -4.10 9.32
C ALA A 58 1.10 -4.30 8.92
N GLY A 59 0.85 -5.27 8.06
CA GLY A 59 -0.49 -5.68 7.69
C GLY A 59 -0.63 -7.19 7.66
N LEU A 60 -1.85 -7.63 7.78
CA LEU A 60 -2.25 -9.03 7.66
C LEU A 60 -3.46 -9.12 6.75
N ASP A 61 -3.28 -9.77 5.62
CA ASP A 61 -4.30 -10.00 4.61
C ASP A 61 -4.77 -11.44 4.61
N VAL A 62 -6.04 -11.66 4.31
CA VAL A 62 -6.66 -12.97 4.15
C VAL A 62 -7.28 -13.04 2.76
N PHE A 63 -6.96 -14.08 2.01
CA PHE A 63 -7.53 -14.34 0.70
C PHE A 63 -8.90 -15.00 0.84
N PHE A 64 -9.94 -14.36 0.32
CA PHE A 64 -11.29 -14.90 0.29
C PHE A 64 -11.71 -15.38 -1.11
N ALA A 65 -10.94 -15.01 -2.14
CA ALA A 65 -11.05 -15.53 -3.49
C ALA A 65 -9.68 -15.57 -4.15
N LYS A 66 -9.56 -16.21 -5.32
CA LYS A 66 -8.26 -16.39 -6.03
C LYS A 66 -7.50 -15.07 -6.24
N ARG A 67 -8.22 -13.97 -6.43
CA ARG A 67 -7.63 -12.65 -6.75
C ARG A 67 -7.94 -11.59 -5.70
N PHE A 68 -8.84 -11.85 -4.75
CA PHE A 68 -9.30 -10.85 -3.80
C PHE A 68 -8.86 -11.19 -2.39
N TYR A 69 -8.40 -10.19 -1.70
CA TYR A 69 -8.04 -10.28 -0.30
C TYR A 69 -8.56 -9.07 0.47
N GLY A 70 -8.65 -9.21 1.76
CA GLY A 70 -8.94 -8.12 2.67
C GLY A 70 -8.11 -8.28 3.93
N GLY A 71 -7.78 -7.18 4.54
CA GLY A 71 -6.87 -7.21 5.66
C GLY A 71 -7.01 -6.04 6.61
N VAL A 72 -6.15 -6.08 7.60
CA VAL A 72 -5.98 -5.01 8.58
C VAL A 72 -4.53 -4.54 8.58
N ASN A 73 -4.32 -3.26 8.79
CA ASN A 73 -2.99 -2.70 8.89
C ASN A 73 -2.83 -1.81 10.13
N LEU A 74 -1.61 -1.76 10.63
CA LEU A 74 -1.18 -0.89 11.72
C LEU A 74 0.08 -0.16 11.26
N ARG A 75 0.05 1.16 11.25
CA ARG A 75 1.15 1.99 10.77
C ARG A 75 1.51 3.08 11.77
N ASN A 76 2.80 3.36 11.91
CA ASN A 76 3.28 4.56 12.58
C ASN A 76 3.66 5.58 11.52
N GLU A 77 3.06 6.76 11.59
CA GLU A 77 3.20 7.83 10.60
C GLU A 77 3.81 9.07 11.24
N LEU A 78 4.77 9.67 10.55
CA LEU A 78 5.34 10.97 10.84
C LEU A 78 4.95 11.91 9.69
N ASP A 79 4.11 12.89 9.99
CA ASP A 79 3.67 13.90 9.06
C ASP A 79 4.29 15.24 9.37
N ILE A 80 4.75 15.92 8.34
CA ILE A 80 5.18 17.32 8.41
C ILE A 80 4.29 18.11 7.47
N LEU A 81 3.31 18.78 8.02
CA LEU A 81 2.37 19.63 7.31
C LEU A 81 2.80 21.09 7.41
N LYS A 82 2.91 21.77 6.27
CA LYS A 82 3.12 23.21 6.20
C LYS A 82 1.79 23.89 5.82
N GLN A 83 1.20 24.61 6.76
CA GLN A 83 -0.01 25.40 6.54
C GLN A 83 0.23 26.81 7.05
N ASP A 84 -0.18 27.83 6.28
CA ASP A 84 -0.05 29.27 6.61
C ASP A 84 1.37 29.67 7.05
N ASN A 85 2.39 29.14 6.35
CA ASN A 85 3.82 29.27 6.64
C ASN A 85 4.31 28.66 7.96
N ILE A 86 3.44 27.99 8.72
CA ILE A 86 3.77 27.28 9.95
C ILE A 86 3.99 25.80 9.63
N LYS A 87 5.04 25.22 10.18
CA LYS A 87 5.30 23.79 10.12
C LYS A 87 4.67 23.12 11.34
N HIS A 88 3.82 22.14 11.08
CA HIS A 88 3.26 21.26 12.08
C HIS A 88 3.84 19.86 11.90
N SER A 89 4.32 19.26 12.96
CA SER A 89 4.79 17.87 12.96
C SER A 89 3.83 17.02 13.80
N PHE A 90 3.38 15.92 13.20
CA PHE A 90 2.46 14.97 13.84
C PHE A 90 3.08 13.60 13.82
N ARG A 91 2.94 12.89 14.92
CA ARG A 91 3.26 11.47 15.02
C ARG A 91 2.00 10.73 15.39
N ASN A 92 1.54 9.89 14.49
CA ASN A 92 0.28 9.17 14.62
C ASN A 92 0.53 7.66 14.49
N THR A 93 -0.25 6.89 15.22
CA THR A 93 -0.43 5.47 14.93
C THR A 93 -1.75 5.33 14.21
N LEU A 94 -1.76 4.73 13.04
CA LEU A 94 -2.95 4.48 12.24
C LEU A 94 -3.35 3.02 12.38
N ILE A 95 -4.64 2.78 12.52
CA ILE A 95 -5.24 1.46 12.30
C ILE A 95 -6.17 1.56 11.10
N GLY A 96 -6.11 0.56 10.23
CA GLY A 96 -6.89 0.58 9.00
C GLY A 96 -7.35 -0.80 8.58
N VAL A 97 -8.27 -0.77 7.62
CA VAL A 97 -8.70 -1.94 6.86
C VAL A 97 -8.30 -1.74 5.42
N GLU A 98 -8.03 -2.83 4.73
CA GLU A 98 -7.65 -2.80 3.33
C GLU A 98 -8.37 -3.88 2.53
N LEU A 99 -8.56 -3.61 1.25
CA LEU A 99 -9.08 -4.51 0.25
C LEU A 99 -8.17 -4.46 -0.95
N GLY A 100 -7.83 -5.61 -1.49
CA GLY A 100 -6.97 -5.70 -2.65
C GLY A 100 -7.45 -6.72 -3.66
N SER A 101 -6.97 -6.53 -4.88
CA SER A 101 -7.22 -7.44 -6.00
C SER A 101 -5.97 -7.58 -6.85
N TYR A 102 -5.53 -8.81 -7.08
CA TYR A 102 -4.50 -9.09 -8.06
C TYR A 102 -5.01 -8.82 -9.47
N LEU A 103 -4.36 -7.88 -10.15
CA LEU A 103 -4.63 -7.54 -11.54
C LEU A 103 -4.03 -8.58 -12.48
N CYS A 104 -2.80 -9.02 -12.16
CA CYS A 104 -2.14 -10.14 -12.82
C CYS A 104 -1.26 -10.88 -11.79
N GLN A 105 -1.05 -12.16 -12.02
CA GLN A 105 -0.25 -13.03 -11.17
C GLN A 105 0.41 -14.08 -12.02
N ASP A 106 1.74 -14.06 -12.05
CA ASP A 106 2.61 -15.08 -12.61
C ASP A 106 3.29 -15.87 -11.49
N LYS A 107 4.14 -16.85 -11.84
CA LYS A 107 4.82 -17.72 -10.85
C LYS A 107 5.74 -16.96 -9.90
N GLU A 108 6.35 -15.88 -10.33
CA GLU A 108 7.36 -15.12 -9.57
C GLU A 108 6.94 -13.69 -9.30
N ASP A 109 6.00 -13.15 -10.08
CA ASP A 109 5.58 -11.75 -10.03
C ASP A 109 4.06 -11.63 -9.93
N ALA A 110 3.60 -10.68 -9.14
CA ALA A 110 2.20 -10.28 -9.14
C ALA A 110 2.07 -8.75 -9.11
N LEU A 111 0.97 -8.26 -9.64
CA LEU A 111 0.58 -6.86 -9.56
C LEU A 111 -0.80 -6.79 -8.92
N ASP A 112 -0.94 -6.00 -7.86
CA ASP A 112 -2.21 -5.79 -7.20
C ASP A 112 -2.63 -4.32 -7.17
N LEU A 113 -3.93 -4.11 -7.07
CA LEU A 113 -4.57 -2.85 -6.71
C LEU A 113 -5.04 -2.96 -5.26
N ARG A 114 -4.65 -2.01 -4.42
CA ARG A 114 -5.01 -1.97 -3.00
C ARG A 114 -5.72 -0.68 -2.67
N LEU A 115 -6.82 -0.80 -1.94
CA LEU A 115 -7.56 0.30 -1.36
C LEU A 115 -7.55 0.15 0.16
N SER A 116 -7.30 1.23 0.88
CA SER A 116 -7.37 1.19 2.33
C SER A 116 -8.02 2.43 2.93
N VAL A 117 -8.59 2.24 4.11
CA VAL A 117 -9.11 3.32 4.95
C VAL A 117 -8.53 3.15 6.33
N SER A 118 -7.91 4.19 6.85
CA SER A 118 -7.30 4.17 8.19
C SER A 118 -7.60 5.42 8.98
N VAL A 119 -7.54 5.27 10.30
CA VAL A 119 -7.78 6.35 11.26
C VAL A 119 -6.64 6.41 12.27
N PRO A 120 -6.25 7.60 12.72
CA PRO A 120 -5.26 7.75 13.77
C PRO A 120 -5.85 7.38 15.13
N ILE A 121 -5.10 6.54 15.88
CA ILE A 121 -5.40 6.20 17.26
C ILE A 121 -4.45 6.96 18.19
N GLY A 122 -5.00 7.54 19.26
CA GLY A 122 -4.20 8.22 20.28
C GLY A 122 -3.78 9.65 19.98
N SER A 123 -3.82 10.14 18.75
CA SER A 123 -3.50 11.54 18.45
C SER A 123 -4.64 12.48 18.84
N ARG A 124 -4.29 13.55 19.59
CA ARG A 124 -5.23 14.63 19.94
C ARG A 124 -5.13 15.85 19.02
N SER A 125 -4.05 15.97 18.27
CA SER A 125 -3.71 17.20 17.55
C SER A 125 -4.26 17.27 16.14
N TRP A 126 -4.21 16.18 15.37
CA TRP A 126 -4.80 16.12 14.03
C TRP A 126 -5.60 14.82 13.90
N LYS A 127 -6.90 14.97 13.63
CA LYS A 127 -7.82 13.85 13.41
C LYS A 127 -8.30 13.87 11.98
N TYR A 128 -8.20 12.73 11.31
CA TYR A 128 -8.55 12.57 9.91
C TYR A 128 -8.98 11.13 9.59
N PHE A 129 -9.66 10.95 8.48
CA PHE A 129 -9.70 9.67 7.77
C PHE A 129 -8.64 9.70 6.68
N CYS A 130 -7.87 8.64 6.57
CA CYS A 130 -6.91 8.47 5.50
C CYS A 130 -7.44 7.42 4.52
N TYR A 131 -7.77 7.86 3.31
CA TYR A 131 -8.13 6.99 2.20
C TYR A 131 -6.92 6.81 1.31
N GLU A 132 -6.61 5.58 0.96
CA GLU A 132 -5.44 5.25 0.16
C GLU A 132 -5.85 4.36 -1.02
N ALA A 133 -5.27 4.64 -2.18
CA ALA A 133 -5.33 3.79 -3.35
C ALA A 133 -3.92 3.63 -3.92
N GLY A 134 -3.48 2.40 -4.16
CA GLY A 134 -2.14 2.12 -4.64
C GLY A 134 -2.07 0.89 -5.52
N ILE A 135 -1.04 0.86 -6.35
CA ILE A 135 -0.66 -0.30 -7.16
C ILE A 135 0.65 -0.82 -6.59
N TYR A 136 0.72 -2.13 -6.38
CA TYR A 136 1.86 -2.79 -5.76
C TYR A 136 2.32 -3.96 -6.63
N LYS A 137 3.62 -4.01 -6.87
CA LYS A 137 4.28 -5.12 -7.51
C LYS A 137 4.88 -6.02 -6.44
N HIS A 138 4.61 -7.30 -6.54
CA HIS A 138 5.13 -8.36 -5.68
C HIS A 138 6.12 -9.19 -6.48
N CYS A 139 7.30 -9.43 -5.92
CA CYS A 139 8.33 -10.27 -6.50
C CYS A 139 8.67 -11.37 -5.49
N GLU A 140 8.35 -12.63 -5.81
CA GLU A 140 8.60 -13.76 -4.91
C GLU A 140 10.08 -14.14 -4.90
N LEU A 141 10.70 -14.14 -3.72
CA LEU A 141 12.09 -14.51 -3.47
C LEU A 141 12.14 -15.70 -2.49
N LYS A 142 11.94 -16.92 -3.00
CA LYS A 142 11.95 -18.17 -2.22
C LYS A 142 11.03 -18.20 -1.00
N PHE A 143 11.34 -17.44 0.07
CA PHE A 143 10.64 -17.45 1.36
C PHE A 143 10.02 -16.10 1.70
N ILE A 144 10.42 -15.07 1.01
CA ILE A 144 9.95 -13.71 1.21
C ILE A 144 9.44 -13.14 -0.10
N GLU A 145 8.55 -12.20 0.00
CA GLU A 145 7.99 -11.44 -1.11
C GLU A 145 8.44 -9.99 -0.98
N LEU A 146 9.08 -9.47 -2.02
CA LEU A 146 9.44 -8.06 -2.09
C LEU A 146 8.25 -7.30 -2.66
N ILE A 147 7.82 -6.23 -1.97
CA ILE A 147 6.65 -5.46 -2.34
C ILE A 147 7.09 -4.02 -2.67
N LEU A 148 6.87 -3.60 -3.91
CA LEU A 148 7.14 -2.25 -4.37
C LEU A 148 5.82 -1.60 -4.80
N GLY A 149 5.54 -0.41 -4.31
CA GLY A 149 4.26 0.23 -4.61
C GLY A 149 4.35 1.73 -4.82
N ALA A 150 3.30 2.24 -5.44
CA ALA A 150 3.06 3.67 -5.54
C ALA A 150 1.55 3.92 -5.49
N GLY A 151 1.17 5.07 -4.97
CA GLY A 151 -0.24 5.39 -4.84
C GLY A 151 -0.50 6.81 -4.44
N CYS A 152 -1.75 7.05 -4.11
CA CYS A 152 -2.22 8.34 -3.61
C CYS A 152 -3.00 8.16 -2.31
N ARG A 153 -3.00 9.22 -1.51
CA ARG A 153 -3.70 9.33 -0.25
C ARG A 153 -4.52 10.60 -0.21
N TYR A 154 -5.66 10.50 0.41
CA TYR A 154 -6.50 11.63 0.76
C TYR A 154 -6.75 11.65 2.26
N TYR A 155 -6.34 12.72 2.90
CA TYR A 155 -6.58 12.99 4.31
C TYR A 155 -7.80 13.86 4.44
N ASP A 156 -8.89 13.29 4.89
CA ASP A 156 -10.12 13.97 5.20
C ASP A 156 -10.10 14.43 6.66
N SER A 157 -9.70 15.68 6.85
CA SER A 157 -9.54 16.27 8.18
C SER A 157 -10.88 16.74 8.72
N TYR A 158 -11.31 16.17 9.84
CA TYR A 158 -12.53 16.60 10.51
C TYR A 158 -12.29 17.51 11.72
N LYS A 159 -11.06 18.02 11.87
CA LYS A 159 -10.73 19.06 12.83
C LYS A 159 -10.63 20.42 12.12
N ALA A 160 -11.38 21.41 12.60
CA ALA A 160 -11.56 22.71 11.94
C ALA A 160 -10.27 23.48 11.59
N ASN A 161 -9.14 23.14 12.21
CA ASN A 161 -7.88 23.87 12.06
C ASN A 161 -6.98 23.35 10.94
N PHE A 162 -7.32 22.20 10.32
CA PHE A 162 -6.50 21.61 9.28
C PHE A 162 -7.35 21.33 8.04
N LYS A 163 -6.82 21.73 6.89
CA LYS A 163 -7.46 21.49 5.59
C LYS A 163 -7.23 20.05 5.14
N ASN A 164 -8.15 19.54 4.35
CA ASN A 164 -7.96 18.27 3.66
C ASN A 164 -6.68 18.30 2.82
N GLN A 165 -5.97 17.17 2.79
CA GLN A 165 -4.70 17.05 2.10
C GLN A 165 -4.74 15.88 1.12
N PHE A 166 -4.07 16.05 -0.01
CA PHE A 166 -3.84 14.99 -0.97
C PHE A 166 -2.34 14.75 -1.09
N ALA A 167 -1.92 13.49 -1.09
CA ALA A 167 -0.53 13.11 -1.21
C ALA A 167 -0.37 11.94 -2.18
N VAL A 168 0.75 11.91 -2.89
CA VAL A 168 1.24 10.74 -3.60
C VAL A 168 2.37 10.12 -2.79
N PHE A 169 2.52 8.79 -2.83
CA PHE A 169 3.56 8.10 -2.08
C PHE A 169 4.23 7.00 -2.90
N GLY A 170 5.47 6.69 -2.53
CA GLY A 170 6.12 5.45 -2.89
C GLY A 170 6.12 4.51 -1.70
N SER A 171 6.12 3.21 -1.96
CA SER A 171 6.13 2.16 -0.94
C SER A 171 7.18 1.11 -1.24
N PHE A 172 7.78 0.62 -0.18
CA PHE A 172 8.67 -0.52 -0.18
C PHE A 172 8.32 -1.43 1.01
N GLY A 173 8.25 -2.73 0.76
CA GLY A 173 7.90 -3.68 1.81
C GLY A 173 8.41 -5.08 1.55
N VAL A 174 8.22 -5.92 2.55
CA VAL A 174 8.46 -7.36 2.48
C VAL A 174 7.24 -8.10 2.99
N GLY A 175 6.90 -9.20 2.32
CA GLY A 175 5.77 -10.04 2.63
C GLY A 175 6.18 -11.47 2.95
N PHE A 176 5.32 -12.16 3.68
CA PHE A 176 5.42 -13.58 4.01
C PHE A 176 4.08 -14.23 3.70
N THR A 177 4.04 -15.03 2.63
CA THR A 177 2.81 -15.71 2.22
C THR A 177 2.52 -16.88 3.13
N ILE A 178 1.30 -16.94 3.65
CA ILE A 178 0.79 -18.03 4.46
C ILE A 178 0.08 -19.01 3.51
N LYS A 179 0.65 -20.22 3.38
CA LYS A 179 0.14 -21.29 2.47
C LYS A 179 -0.69 -22.31 3.23
N ASP A 180 -1.71 -22.87 2.58
CA ASP A 180 -2.55 -23.92 3.17
C ASP A 180 -1.75 -25.23 3.29
N PRO A 181 -1.55 -25.78 4.50
CA PRO A 181 -0.81 -27.01 4.69
C PRO A 181 -1.53 -28.25 4.12
N LYS A 182 -2.82 -28.17 3.81
CA LYS A 182 -3.62 -29.31 3.30
C LYS A 182 -3.39 -29.60 1.81
N THR A 183 -2.74 -28.72 1.08
CA THR A 183 -2.53 -28.87 -0.38
C THR A 183 -1.29 -29.71 -0.72
N LYS A 184 -0.65 -30.34 0.26
CA LYS A 184 0.50 -31.26 0.10
C LYS A 184 0.08 -32.74 -0.08
N ARG A 185 -1.10 -33.02 -0.66
CA ARG A 185 -1.48 -34.39 -1.00
C ARG A 185 -1.67 -34.58 -2.49
#